data_b1c77dd6204ba4e11a7e05b4317a9319
#
_entry.id   b1c77dd6204ba4e11a7e05b4317a9319
#
_cell.length_a   1.000
_cell.length_b   1.000
_cell.length_c   1.000
_cell.angle_alpha   90.00
_cell.angle_beta   90.00
_cell.angle_gamma   90.00
#
_symmetry.space_group_name_H-M   'P 1'
#
loop_
_entity.id
_entity.type
_entity.pdbx_description
1 polymer ?
#
loop_
_entity_poly.entity_id
_entity_poly.type
_entity_poly.pdbx_seq_one_letter_code
_entity_poly.pdbx_strand_id
1 'polypeptide(L)'
;MKGLYIGNRFVRWEIPTILLSAIVIVSVLCAKCSSGGGDTERDGQKEPDVELLYGFDTSQYEVLHGEVESGQTLSHLLDSYTKRGDINRIYTQSKPHYNFSKMKVGDEWTIFAQSDSLGLHLRHFVYEYSNRDMLFVSLIGDSLAIHTEQKEEKLVRRKVTASIESSLWNCLVAQNIPGELAIKMEDIYGWSVDFFALHEGDTFTVVFDERYIDDKSVGVGTVWGSKFTHAGKDYYAIPFEQGGKLSYWDESGASMRKQFLKAPLKFTRISSKFNPNRLHPVYKVRRPHLGVDYAAPTGTPVVAIADGTVTAKYWDKNGGGNVLKLKHTNGYTSSYLHLSKYAKGISVGTRVSQGQTICYVGNTGTSTGPHLDFRVYKNGKATDPWKIRSNPVEPIKKANTDEFNTIRAKGWAE
;
A
#
# COMPACT_ATOMS: atom_id res chain seq x y z
N MET A 1 -34.21 -0.36 20.31
CA MET A 1 -33.56 -1.67 20.31
C MET A 1 -33.45 -2.13 18.87
N LYS A 2 -32.29 -2.02 18.27
CA LYS A 2 -32.03 -2.55 16.92
C LYS A 2 -30.91 -3.58 17.02
N GLY A 3 -31.19 -4.82 16.66
CA GLY A 3 -30.23 -5.90 16.54
C GLY A 3 -30.66 -6.80 15.39
N LEU A 4 -29.70 -7.42 14.73
CA LEU A 4 -29.95 -8.31 13.58
C LEU A 4 -29.74 -9.76 13.99
N TYR A 5 -30.63 -10.66 13.56
CA TYR A 5 -30.49 -12.10 13.74
C TYR A 5 -29.68 -12.71 12.60
N ILE A 6 -28.58 -13.37 12.93
CA ILE A 6 -27.81 -14.20 12.00
C ILE A 6 -27.71 -15.59 12.60
N GLY A 7 -28.45 -16.54 12.07
CA GLY A 7 -28.59 -17.87 12.65
C GLY A 7 -29.24 -17.81 14.02
N ASN A 8 -29.13 -18.86 14.82
CA ASN A 8 -29.82 -18.97 16.12
C ASN A 8 -29.16 -18.19 17.29
N ARG A 9 -28.44 -17.10 17.04
CA ARG A 9 -27.85 -16.27 18.10
C ARG A 9 -28.14 -14.79 17.87
N PHE A 10 -28.57 -14.12 18.96
CA PHE A 10 -28.77 -12.67 18.99
C PHE A 10 -27.44 -11.98 19.36
N VAL A 11 -26.93 -11.11 18.47
CA VAL A 11 -25.72 -10.31 18.74
C VAL A 11 -26.15 -8.89 19.08
N ARG A 12 -25.84 -8.49 20.30
CA ARG A 12 -26.09 -7.14 20.84
C ARG A 12 -24.86 -6.26 20.57
N TRP A 13 -25.09 -5.16 19.88
CA TRP A 13 -24.06 -4.14 19.68
C TRP A 13 -24.17 -3.10 20.79
N GLU A 14 -23.13 -2.95 21.59
CA GLU A 14 -22.96 -1.81 22.50
C GLU A 14 -22.15 -0.75 21.78
N ILE A 15 -22.77 0.41 21.54
CA ILE A 15 -22.12 1.60 20.98
C ILE A 15 -21.45 2.33 22.14
N PRO A 16 -20.14 2.55 22.16
CA PRO A 16 -19.51 3.44 23.14
C PRO A 16 -19.88 4.89 22.81
N THR A 17 -20.42 5.56 23.78
CA THR A 17 -20.75 7.00 23.78
C THR A 17 -19.44 7.80 23.64
N ILE A 18 -19.17 8.37 22.47
CA ILE A 18 -18.09 9.33 22.28
C ILE A 18 -18.68 10.74 22.30
N LEU A 19 -18.07 11.58 23.16
CA LEU A 19 -18.37 12.99 23.39
C LEU A 19 -18.41 13.78 22.09
N LEU A 20 -19.52 14.50 21.90
CA LEU A 20 -19.60 15.63 20.96
C LEU A 20 -18.73 16.79 21.50
N SER A 21 -17.67 17.10 20.82
CA SER A 21 -16.97 18.39 20.98
C SER A 21 -17.59 19.41 20.02
N ALA A 22 -18.15 20.46 20.64
CA ALA A 22 -18.86 21.54 20.01
C ALA A 22 -17.93 22.40 19.11
N ILE A 23 -18.35 22.61 17.88
CA ILE A 23 -17.80 23.66 17.00
C ILE A 23 -18.43 25.00 17.43
N VAL A 24 -17.59 25.92 17.93
CA VAL A 24 -17.97 27.28 18.27
C VAL A 24 -17.98 28.12 16.99
N ILE A 25 -19.16 28.44 16.50
CA ILE A 25 -19.35 29.49 15.49
C ILE A 25 -19.43 30.83 16.20
N VAL A 26 -18.45 31.71 15.97
CA VAL A 26 -18.47 33.09 16.44
C VAL A 26 -19.40 33.91 15.52
N SER A 27 -20.61 34.17 16.00
CA SER A 27 -21.48 35.18 15.41
C SER A 27 -21.34 36.48 16.16
N VAL A 28 -20.96 37.51 15.44
CA VAL A 28 -20.89 38.89 15.94
C VAL A 28 -22.29 39.41 16.16
N LEU A 29 -22.62 39.69 17.42
CA LEU A 29 -23.84 40.43 17.81
C LEU A 29 -23.67 41.94 17.56
N CYS A 30 -24.59 42.50 16.78
CA CYS A 30 -24.94 43.91 16.91
C CYS A 30 -26.27 44.03 17.67
N ALA A 31 -26.21 44.57 18.87
CA ALA A 31 -27.37 44.89 19.67
C ALA A 31 -27.95 46.23 19.25
N LYS A 32 -29.28 46.31 19.16
CA LYS A 32 -30.03 47.47 19.74
C LYS A 32 -31.52 47.19 19.87
N CYS A 33 -31.95 47.47 21.07
CA CYS A 33 -33.25 47.56 21.70
C CYS A 33 -34.48 48.01 20.87
N SER A 34 -35.66 47.43 21.07
CA SER A 34 -36.71 48.07 21.90
C SER A 34 -38.05 47.31 21.78
N SER A 35 -38.58 46.97 22.93
CA SER A 35 -39.99 46.79 23.39
C SER A 35 -41.13 46.71 22.39
N GLY A 36 -42.00 45.70 22.58
CA GLY A 36 -43.40 45.70 22.14
C GLY A 36 -43.93 44.29 21.86
N GLY A 37 -44.86 43.80 22.70
CA GLY A 37 -45.43 42.44 22.64
C GLY A 37 -46.32 42.18 21.44
N GLY A 38 -46.46 40.93 21.15
CA GLY A 38 -47.39 40.38 20.17
C GLY A 38 -47.02 38.95 19.85
N ASP A 39 -47.65 37.99 20.52
CA ASP A 39 -47.58 36.58 20.21
C ASP A 39 -48.13 36.33 18.80
N THR A 40 -47.25 36.03 17.87
CA THR A 40 -47.61 35.34 16.62
C THR A 40 -46.66 34.15 16.50
N GLU A 41 -47.25 32.97 16.63
CA GLU A 41 -46.63 31.69 16.24
C GLU A 41 -46.08 31.84 14.81
N ARG A 42 -44.77 31.93 14.69
CA ARG A 42 -44.11 31.77 13.40
C ARG A 42 -43.99 30.29 13.16
N ASP A 43 -44.86 29.85 12.25
CA ASP A 43 -44.77 28.59 11.56
C ASP A 43 -43.31 28.43 11.07
N GLY A 44 -42.58 27.55 11.73
CA GLY A 44 -41.18 27.23 11.36
C GLY A 44 -41.21 26.48 10.05
N GLN A 45 -41.12 27.16 8.93
CA GLN A 45 -40.82 26.53 7.67
C GLN A 45 -39.44 25.84 7.84
N LYS A 46 -39.49 24.50 8.00
CA LYS A 46 -38.32 23.64 7.82
C LYS A 46 -37.82 23.90 6.41
N GLU A 47 -36.62 24.45 6.27
CA GLU A 47 -35.94 24.47 4.97
C GLU A 47 -35.95 23.03 4.44
N PRO A 48 -36.31 22.80 3.17
CA PRO A 48 -36.29 21.47 2.60
C PRO A 48 -34.88 20.91 2.73
N ASP A 49 -34.73 19.69 3.26
CA ASP A 49 -33.47 18.97 3.30
C ASP A 49 -33.01 18.78 1.85
N VAL A 50 -32.07 19.61 1.41
CA VAL A 50 -31.46 19.54 0.06
C VAL A 50 -30.50 18.38 0.06
N GLU A 51 -30.80 17.36 -0.72
CA GLU A 51 -29.89 16.22 -0.92
C GLU A 51 -28.77 16.62 -1.87
N LEU A 52 -27.54 16.66 -1.35
CA LEU A 52 -26.36 16.95 -2.13
C LEU A 52 -25.62 15.66 -2.51
N LEU A 53 -25.36 15.49 -3.81
CA LEU A 53 -24.49 14.44 -4.33
C LEU A 53 -23.30 15.07 -5.06
N TYR A 54 -22.08 14.77 -4.65
CA TYR A 54 -20.86 15.43 -5.13
C TYR A 54 -20.90 16.96 -5.06
N GLY A 55 -21.62 17.52 -4.08
CA GLY A 55 -21.81 18.96 -3.93
C GLY A 55 -22.88 19.58 -4.83
N PHE A 56 -23.54 18.80 -5.68
CA PHE A 56 -24.65 19.26 -6.53
C PHE A 56 -26.01 18.95 -5.87
N ASP A 57 -26.91 19.91 -5.90
CA ASP A 57 -28.29 19.76 -5.46
C ASP A 57 -29.06 18.83 -6.42
N THR A 58 -29.35 17.61 -5.97
CA THR A 58 -29.97 16.59 -6.81
C THR A 58 -31.37 16.97 -7.29
N SER A 59 -32.06 17.86 -6.59
CA SER A 59 -33.41 18.31 -6.99
C SER A 59 -33.43 19.09 -8.31
N GLN A 60 -32.26 19.60 -8.76
CA GLN A 60 -32.11 20.40 -9.98
C GLN A 60 -31.82 19.58 -11.22
N TYR A 61 -31.54 18.27 -11.08
CA TYR A 61 -31.06 17.40 -12.15
C TYR A 61 -31.79 16.07 -12.19
N GLU A 62 -31.83 15.49 -13.35
CA GLU A 62 -32.00 14.03 -13.49
C GLU A 62 -30.61 13.41 -13.29
N VAL A 63 -30.50 12.56 -12.24
CA VAL A 63 -29.24 11.93 -11.86
C VAL A 63 -29.23 10.49 -12.36
N LEU A 64 -28.23 10.18 -13.18
CA LEU A 64 -27.99 8.83 -13.69
C LEU A 64 -26.63 8.37 -13.22
N HIS A 65 -26.52 7.13 -12.78
CA HIS A 65 -25.26 6.53 -12.35
C HIS A 65 -25.13 5.10 -12.87
N GLY A 66 -23.90 4.63 -12.95
CA GLY A 66 -23.59 3.27 -13.38
C GLY A 66 -22.12 2.97 -13.34
N GLU A 67 -21.78 1.81 -13.84
CA GLU A 67 -20.40 1.34 -13.98
C GLU A 67 -20.03 1.19 -15.45
N VAL A 68 -18.74 1.33 -15.76
CA VAL A 68 -18.22 1.11 -17.12
C VAL A 68 -18.28 -0.38 -17.44
N GLU A 69 -18.96 -0.72 -18.51
CA GLU A 69 -19.04 -2.08 -19.02
C GLU A 69 -17.94 -2.39 -20.05
N SER A 70 -17.77 -3.68 -20.37
CA SER A 70 -16.76 -4.12 -21.34
C SER A 70 -17.01 -3.52 -22.72
N GLY A 71 -15.99 -2.85 -23.26
CA GLY A 71 -16.03 -2.20 -24.58
C GLY A 71 -16.66 -0.81 -24.58
N GLN A 72 -17.15 -0.30 -23.47
CA GLN A 72 -17.64 1.07 -23.37
C GLN A 72 -16.51 2.10 -23.44
N THR A 73 -16.82 3.25 -23.98
CA THR A 73 -15.95 4.42 -24.09
C THR A 73 -16.70 5.66 -23.60
N LEU A 74 -15.98 6.76 -23.38
CA LEU A 74 -16.61 8.03 -23.00
C LEU A 74 -17.78 8.42 -23.93
N SER A 75 -17.66 8.14 -25.23
CA SER A 75 -18.74 8.43 -26.17
C SER A 75 -19.99 7.60 -25.90
N HIS A 76 -19.84 6.32 -25.53
CA HIS A 76 -20.99 5.47 -25.18
C HIS A 76 -21.72 5.95 -23.93
N LEU A 77 -21.01 6.60 -22.99
CA LEU A 77 -21.62 7.13 -21.76
C LEU A 77 -22.35 8.46 -21.99
N LEU A 78 -21.87 9.30 -22.93
CA LEU A 78 -22.31 10.69 -23.05
C LEU A 78 -23.11 11.03 -24.31
N ASP A 79 -23.17 10.17 -25.34
CA ASP A 79 -23.77 10.49 -26.65
C ASP A 79 -25.27 10.77 -26.60
N SER A 80 -26.00 10.23 -25.61
CA SER A 80 -27.41 10.50 -25.36
C SER A 80 -27.68 11.86 -24.68
N TYR A 81 -26.64 12.48 -24.10
CA TYR A 81 -26.79 13.66 -23.23
C TYR A 81 -26.06 14.90 -23.77
N THR A 82 -25.16 14.75 -24.77
CA THR A 82 -24.43 15.89 -25.33
C THR A 82 -23.93 15.65 -26.74
N LYS A 83 -23.59 16.73 -27.42
CA LYS A 83 -23.14 16.69 -28.83
C LYS A 83 -21.75 16.06 -28.93
N ARG A 84 -21.48 15.35 -30.02
CA ARG A 84 -20.19 14.72 -30.33
C ARG A 84 -19.00 15.69 -30.25
N GLY A 85 -19.22 16.97 -30.58
CA GLY A 85 -18.20 18.03 -30.45
C GLY A 85 -17.80 18.25 -29.00
N ASP A 86 -18.77 18.26 -28.08
CA ASP A 86 -18.50 18.44 -26.64
C ASP A 86 -17.85 17.21 -26.03
N ILE A 87 -18.24 16.01 -26.46
CA ILE A 87 -17.54 14.77 -26.04
C ILE A 87 -16.04 14.83 -26.42
N ASN A 88 -15.73 15.28 -27.64
CA ASN A 88 -14.35 15.44 -28.07
C ASN A 88 -13.59 16.52 -27.27
N ARG A 89 -14.26 17.60 -26.90
CA ARG A 89 -13.70 18.64 -26.01
C ARG A 89 -13.40 18.07 -24.62
N ILE A 90 -14.37 17.36 -24.02
CA ILE A 90 -14.20 16.68 -22.74
C ILE A 90 -13.03 15.70 -22.82
N TYR A 91 -13.01 14.80 -23.81
CA TYR A 91 -11.93 13.85 -24.00
C TYR A 91 -10.54 14.50 -24.11
N THR A 92 -10.46 15.61 -24.85
CA THR A 92 -9.17 16.28 -25.09
C THR A 92 -8.70 17.08 -23.90
N GLN A 93 -9.61 17.83 -23.26
CA GLN A 93 -9.26 18.71 -22.16
C GLN A 93 -9.11 17.97 -20.82
N SER A 94 -9.66 16.77 -20.69
CA SER A 94 -9.45 15.94 -19.51
C SER A 94 -8.07 15.28 -19.44
N LYS A 95 -7.33 15.18 -20.56
CA LYS A 95 -6.01 14.48 -20.62
C LYS A 95 -5.00 14.89 -19.54
N PRO A 96 -4.87 16.16 -19.13
CA PRO A 96 -3.97 16.56 -18.05
C PRO A 96 -4.38 15.99 -16.68
N HIS A 97 -5.66 15.72 -16.47
CA HIS A 97 -6.27 15.22 -15.24
C HIS A 97 -6.45 13.70 -15.26
N TYR A 98 -7.16 13.22 -16.29
CA TYR A 98 -7.40 11.80 -16.53
C TYR A 98 -7.49 11.52 -18.04
N ASN A 99 -6.88 10.43 -18.49
CA ASN A 99 -6.94 10.01 -19.87
C ASN A 99 -7.97 8.89 -20.07
N PHE A 100 -9.12 9.20 -20.64
CA PHE A 100 -10.21 8.27 -20.89
C PHE A 100 -9.86 7.07 -21.79
N SER A 101 -8.70 7.06 -22.47
CA SER A 101 -8.21 5.82 -23.10
C SER A 101 -7.81 4.73 -22.08
N LYS A 102 -7.79 5.05 -20.81
CA LYS A 102 -7.46 4.14 -19.69
C LYS A 102 -8.68 3.76 -18.83
N MET A 103 -9.89 4.04 -19.32
CA MET A 103 -11.13 3.60 -18.68
C MET A 103 -11.09 2.10 -18.39
N LYS A 104 -11.57 1.70 -17.24
CA LYS A 104 -11.61 0.29 -16.83
C LYS A 104 -13.05 -0.14 -16.61
N VAL A 105 -13.31 -1.40 -16.88
CA VAL A 105 -14.58 -2.05 -16.48
C VAL A 105 -14.73 -1.97 -14.96
N GLY A 106 -15.90 -1.52 -14.49
CA GLY A 106 -16.20 -1.32 -13.08
C GLY A 106 -15.82 0.06 -12.53
N ASP A 107 -15.21 0.97 -13.33
CA ASP A 107 -15.10 2.39 -12.92
C ASP A 107 -16.52 2.99 -12.84
N GLU A 108 -16.83 3.70 -11.75
CA GLU A 108 -18.15 4.28 -11.52
C GLU A 108 -18.31 5.64 -12.22
N TRP A 109 -19.52 5.95 -12.66
CA TRP A 109 -19.83 7.25 -13.26
C TRP A 109 -21.19 7.77 -12.83
N THR A 110 -21.32 9.09 -12.75
CA THR A 110 -22.58 9.80 -12.47
C THR A 110 -22.75 10.95 -13.43
N ILE A 111 -23.94 11.05 -14.04
CA ILE A 111 -24.35 12.12 -14.93
C ILE A 111 -25.46 12.92 -14.24
N PHE A 112 -25.30 14.23 -14.21
CA PHE A 112 -26.32 15.19 -13.82
C PHE A 112 -26.80 15.89 -15.08
N ALA A 113 -28.02 15.56 -15.51
CA ALA A 113 -28.64 16.10 -16.71
C ALA A 113 -29.82 17.03 -16.37
N GLN A 114 -30.03 18.03 -17.21
CA GLN A 114 -31.25 18.86 -17.16
C GLN A 114 -32.11 18.57 -18.38
N SER A 115 -33.43 18.47 -18.17
CA SER A 115 -34.43 18.29 -19.21
C SER A 115 -34.88 19.64 -19.73
N ASP A 116 -35.01 19.75 -21.05
CA ASP A 116 -35.73 20.85 -21.71
C ASP A 116 -36.62 20.30 -22.85
N SER A 117 -37.16 21.19 -23.68
CA SER A 117 -38.02 20.80 -24.81
C SER A 117 -37.31 19.96 -25.88
N LEU A 118 -35.97 19.88 -25.87
CA LEU A 118 -35.14 19.13 -26.82
C LEU A 118 -34.60 17.82 -26.25
N GLY A 119 -34.83 17.57 -24.96
CA GLY A 119 -34.42 16.34 -24.29
C GLY A 119 -33.52 16.59 -23.05
N LEU A 120 -32.80 15.54 -22.67
CA LEU A 120 -31.82 15.59 -21.56
C LEU A 120 -30.48 16.14 -22.01
N HIS A 121 -29.97 17.12 -21.29
CA HIS A 121 -28.69 17.75 -21.58
C HIS A 121 -27.73 17.63 -20.40
N LEU A 122 -26.50 17.15 -20.69
CA LEU A 122 -25.42 17.06 -19.73
C LEU A 122 -25.13 18.43 -19.09
N ARG A 123 -25.09 18.46 -17.76
CA ARG A 123 -24.63 19.60 -16.96
C ARG A 123 -23.33 19.26 -16.22
N HIS A 124 -23.36 18.11 -15.50
CA HIS A 124 -22.17 17.65 -14.82
C HIS A 124 -21.97 16.16 -15.06
N PHE A 125 -20.72 15.75 -15.14
CA PHE A 125 -20.32 14.35 -15.25
C PHE A 125 -19.20 14.11 -14.25
N VAL A 126 -19.43 13.17 -13.33
CA VAL A 126 -18.42 12.73 -12.36
C VAL A 126 -17.98 11.33 -12.75
N TYR A 127 -16.68 11.13 -12.84
CA TYR A 127 -16.09 9.85 -13.20
C TYR A 127 -15.09 9.41 -12.14
N GLU A 128 -15.41 8.30 -11.44
CA GLU A 128 -14.58 7.72 -10.39
C GLU A 128 -13.63 6.70 -11.00
N TYR A 129 -12.36 7.10 -11.22
CA TYR A 129 -11.38 6.25 -11.85
C TYR A 129 -10.48 5.48 -10.87
N SER A 130 -10.74 5.64 -9.59
CA SER A 130 -10.20 4.82 -8.49
C SER A 130 -11.14 4.93 -7.28
N ASN A 131 -10.91 4.10 -6.26
CA ASN A 131 -11.67 4.18 -5.00
C ASN A 131 -11.58 5.56 -4.32
N ARG A 132 -10.64 6.41 -4.72
CA ARG A 132 -10.36 7.71 -4.12
C ARG A 132 -10.50 8.88 -5.08
N ASP A 133 -10.06 8.71 -6.31
CA ASP A 133 -9.89 9.84 -7.23
C ASP A 133 -11.08 9.96 -8.19
N MET A 134 -11.60 11.17 -8.32
CA MET A 134 -12.74 11.52 -9.15
C MET A 134 -12.37 12.62 -10.13
N LEU A 135 -12.90 12.56 -11.33
CA LEU A 135 -12.86 13.62 -12.33
C LEU A 135 -14.23 14.27 -12.42
N PHE A 136 -14.26 15.59 -12.27
CA PHE A 136 -15.45 16.42 -12.44
C PHE A 136 -15.40 17.14 -13.77
N VAL A 137 -16.47 17.04 -14.51
CA VAL A 137 -16.72 17.74 -15.76
C VAL A 137 -18.00 18.54 -15.64
N SER A 138 -17.96 19.85 -15.84
CA SER A 138 -19.12 20.73 -15.86
C SER A 138 -19.26 21.39 -17.24
N LEU A 139 -20.38 21.17 -17.90
CA LEU A 139 -20.72 21.73 -19.20
C LEU A 139 -21.95 22.65 -19.07
N ILE A 140 -21.71 23.97 -18.99
CA ILE A 140 -22.79 24.97 -18.83
C ILE A 140 -22.74 25.92 -20.02
N GLY A 141 -23.72 25.79 -20.92
CA GLY A 141 -23.70 26.45 -22.21
C GLY A 141 -22.48 26.01 -23.02
N ASP A 142 -21.65 26.96 -23.47
CA ASP A 142 -20.40 26.67 -24.18
C ASP A 142 -19.19 26.54 -23.23
N SER A 143 -19.38 26.75 -21.94
CA SER A 143 -18.30 26.67 -20.93
C SER A 143 -18.06 25.23 -20.50
N LEU A 144 -16.81 24.78 -20.56
CA LEU A 144 -16.35 23.49 -20.10
C LEU A 144 -15.32 23.68 -18.98
N ALA A 145 -15.62 23.20 -17.78
CA ALA A 145 -14.71 23.17 -16.63
C ALA A 145 -14.41 21.71 -16.28
N ILE A 146 -13.14 21.41 -16.00
CA ILE A 146 -12.66 20.08 -15.64
C ILE A 146 -11.68 20.21 -14.49
N HIS A 147 -11.91 19.43 -13.42
CA HIS A 147 -11.00 19.34 -12.29
C HIS A 147 -11.05 17.93 -11.68
N THR A 148 -10.17 17.66 -10.75
CA THR A 148 -10.15 16.40 -10.00
C THR A 148 -10.33 16.66 -8.52
N GLU A 149 -11.04 15.76 -7.86
CA GLU A 149 -11.18 15.74 -6.41
C GLU A 149 -10.83 14.36 -5.87
N GLN A 150 -10.62 14.31 -4.56
CA GLN A 150 -10.35 13.06 -3.86
C GLN A 150 -11.38 12.87 -2.76
N LYS A 151 -11.94 11.66 -2.67
CA LYS A 151 -12.79 11.28 -1.53
C LYS A 151 -11.98 11.35 -0.24
N GLU A 152 -12.65 11.73 0.83
CA GLU A 152 -12.04 11.78 2.15
C GLU A 152 -11.67 10.38 2.63
N GLU A 153 -10.45 10.24 3.10
CA GLU A 153 -9.94 9.01 3.68
C GLU A 153 -9.99 9.10 5.21
N LYS A 154 -10.70 8.17 5.83
CA LYS A 154 -10.77 8.03 7.29
C LYS A 154 -9.76 6.98 7.74
N LEU A 155 -8.98 7.29 8.77
CA LEU A 155 -8.09 6.35 9.44
C LEU A 155 -8.79 5.84 10.70
N VAL A 156 -8.99 4.53 10.77
CA VAL A 156 -9.59 3.87 11.94
C VAL A 156 -8.52 3.01 12.60
N ARG A 157 -8.17 3.33 13.84
CA ARG A 157 -7.22 2.52 14.61
C ARG A 157 -7.86 1.20 15.03
N ARG A 158 -7.16 0.11 14.70
CA ARG A 158 -7.56 -1.25 15.07
C ARG A 158 -6.46 -1.97 15.81
N LYS A 159 -6.88 -2.80 16.77
CA LYS A 159 -6.01 -3.76 17.45
C LYS A 159 -6.52 -5.16 17.15
N VAL A 160 -5.65 -6.01 16.69
CA VAL A 160 -5.95 -7.39 16.33
C VAL A 160 -5.00 -8.33 17.05
N THR A 161 -5.55 -9.36 17.65
CA THR A 161 -4.80 -10.48 18.23
C THR A 161 -5.34 -11.77 17.64
N ALA A 162 -4.46 -12.62 17.12
CA ALA A 162 -4.85 -13.87 16.51
C ALA A 162 -3.76 -14.94 16.63
N SER A 163 -4.18 -16.19 16.45
CA SER A 163 -3.33 -17.36 16.32
C SER A 163 -3.25 -17.80 14.88
N ILE A 164 -2.08 -18.23 14.43
CA ILE A 164 -1.85 -18.77 13.10
C ILE A 164 -2.35 -20.21 13.05
N GLU A 165 -3.28 -20.49 12.12
CA GLU A 165 -3.76 -21.85 11.84
C GLU A 165 -3.11 -22.44 10.59
N SER A 166 -2.82 -21.60 9.58
CA SER A 166 -2.19 -22.04 8.32
C SER A 166 -1.16 -21.03 7.83
N SER A 167 -1.56 -19.76 7.64
CA SER A 167 -0.69 -18.67 7.24
C SER A 167 -1.18 -17.34 7.83
N LEU A 168 -0.29 -16.37 7.98
CA LEU A 168 -0.66 -15.02 8.41
C LEU A 168 -1.71 -14.41 7.47
N TRP A 169 -1.55 -14.57 6.15
CA TRP A 169 -2.50 -14.07 5.17
C TRP A 169 -3.91 -14.63 5.38
N ASN A 170 -4.03 -15.95 5.46
CA ASN A 170 -5.33 -16.61 5.66
C ASN A 170 -5.99 -16.19 6.98
N CYS A 171 -5.20 -16.05 8.04
CA CYS A 171 -5.67 -15.60 9.35
C CYS A 171 -6.25 -14.18 9.29
N LEU A 172 -5.62 -13.25 8.56
CA LEU A 172 -6.10 -11.87 8.39
C LEU A 172 -7.36 -11.83 7.54
N VAL A 173 -7.38 -12.54 6.42
CA VAL A 173 -8.55 -12.59 5.53
C VAL A 173 -9.78 -13.16 6.24
N ALA A 174 -9.61 -14.22 7.04
CA ALA A 174 -10.71 -14.80 7.84
C ALA A 174 -11.31 -13.81 8.85
N GLN A 175 -10.59 -12.78 9.25
CA GLN A 175 -11.03 -11.72 10.16
C GLN A 175 -11.44 -10.43 9.43
N ASN A 176 -11.61 -10.46 8.11
CA ASN A 176 -11.91 -9.30 7.26
C ASN A 176 -10.87 -8.17 7.43
N ILE A 177 -9.60 -8.53 7.54
CA ILE A 177 -8.48 -7.58 7.61
C ILE A 177 -7.78 -7.58 6.26
N PRO A 178 -7.44 -6.39 5.71
CA PRO A 178 -6.72 -6.32 4.44
C PRO A 178 -5.42 -7.11 4.47
N GLY A 179 -5.20 -7.97 3.48
CA GLY A 179 -3.98 -8.77 3.35
C GLY A 179 -2.69 -7.93 3.23
N GLU A 180 -2.82 -6.63 2.91
CA GLU A 180 -1.72 -5.66 2.96
C GLU A 180 -1.04 -5.62 4.34
N LEU A 181 -1.77 -5.90 5.43
CA LEU A 181 -1.19 -5.97 6.77
C LEU A 181 -0.13 -7.08 6.88
N ALA A 182 -0.35 -8.23 6.23
CA ALA A 182 0.66 -9.30 6.21
C ALA A 182 1.96 -8.83 5.56
N ILE A 183 1.86 -8.07 4.47
CA ILE A 183 3.02 -7.50 3.77
C ILE A 183 3.77 -6.53 4.67
N LYS A 184 3.05 -5.64 5.36
CA LYS A 184 3.68 -4.69 6.31
C LYS A 184 4.33 -5.39 7.50
N MET A 185 3.70 -6.44 8.03
CA MET A 185 4.30 -7.25 9.10
C MET A 185 5.54 -8.00 8.62
N GLU A 186 5.51 -8.54 7.39
CA GLU A 186 6.69 -9.15 6.77
C GLU A 186 7.84 -8.13 6.63
N ASP A 187 7.55 -6.90 6.22
CA ASP A 187 8.55 -5.84 6.12
C ASP A 187 9.16 -5.47 7.48
N ILE A 188 8.36 -5.48 8.55
CA ILE A 188 8.81 -5.18 9.92
C ILE A 188 9.65 -6.32 10.49
N TYR A 189 9.17 -7.55 10.39
CA TYR A 189 9.75 -8.73 11.03
C TYR A 189 10.65 -9.57 10.16
N GLY A 190 10.73 -9.33 8.85
CA GLY A 190 11.41 -10.17 7.86
C GLY A 190 12.87 -10.55 8.16
N TRP A 191 13.43 -10.02 9.26
CA TRP A 191 14.75 -10.31 9.79
C TRP A 191 14.73 -11.19 11.04
N SER A 192 13.60 -11.20 11.74
CA SER A 192 13.45 -11.81 13.06
C SER A 192 12.58 -13.05 13.00
N VAL A 193 11.55 -13.04 12.15
CA VAL A 193 10.60 -14.13 11.96
C VAL A 193 10.66 -14.61 10.52
N ASP A 194 10.68 -15.92 10.33
CA ASP A 194 10.57 -16.54 9.01
C ASP A 194 9.09 -16.84 8.71
N PHE A 195 8.45 -15.94 7.96
CA PHE A 195 7.03 -16.08 7.62
C PHE A 195 6.69 -17.28 6.73
N PHE A 196 7.70 -17.95 6.16
CA PHE A 196 7.52 -19.22 5.45
C PHE A 196 7.62 -20.45 6.36
N ALA A 197 8.07 -20.26 7.60
CA ALA A 197 8.24 -21.30 8.60
C ALA A 197 7.35 -21.08 9.83
N LEU A 198 6.21 -20.39 9.67
CA LEU A 198 5.24 -20.21 10.74
C LEU A 198 4.61 -21.56 11.11
N HIS A 199 4.39 -21.76 12.40
CA HIS A 199 3.77 -22.96 12.94
C HIS A 199 2.33 -22.65 13.36
N GLU A 200 1.48 -23.67 13.29
CA GLU A 200 0.19 -23.63 13.95
C GLU A 200 0.37 -23.34 15.45
N GLY A 201 -0.40 -22.38 15.96
CA GLY A 201 -0.28 -21.90 17.33
C GLY A 201 0.67 -20.72 17.54
N ASP A 202 1.45 -20.30 16.54
CA ASP A 202 2.12 -18.99 16.59
C ASP A 202 1.07 -17.88 16.73
N THR A 203 1.36 -16.83 17.48
CA THR A 203 0.40 -15.75 17.71
C THR A 203 0.97 -14.40 17.36
N PHE A 204 0.09 -13.45 17.05
CA PHE A 204 0.47 -12.06 16.90
C PHE A 204 -0.56 -11.11 17.51
N THR A 205 -0.09 -9.95 17.95
CA THR A 205 -0.91 -8.78 18.24
C THR A 205 -0.36 -7.61 17.47
N VAL A 206 -1.22 -6.86 16.78
CA VAL A 206 -0.83 -5.70 16.00
C VAL A 206 -1.82 -4.57 16.18
N VAL A 207 -1.31 -3.34 16.29
CA VAL A 207 -2.08 -2.10 16.26
C VAL A 207 -1.74 -1.35 14.99
N PHE A 208 -2.75 -1.00 14.20
CA PHE A 208 -2.57 -0.35 12.91
C PHE A 208 -3.75 0.58 12.58
N ASP A 209 -3.55 1.50 11.67
CA ASP A 209 -4.62 2.28 11.08
C ASP A 209 -5.12 1.57 9.83
N GLU A 210 -6.42 1.28 9.77
CA GLU A 210 -7.10 0.84 8.56
C GLU A 210 -7.70 2.05 7.86
N ARG A 211 -7.53 2.11 6.55
CA ARG A 211 -7.98 3.23 5.70
C ARG A 211 -9.35 2.91 5.13
N TYR A 212 -10.26 3.84 5.29
CA TYR A 212 -11.64 3.74 4.80
C TYR A 212 -11.99 4.89 3.88
N ILE A 213 -12.70 4.58 2.80
CA ILE A 213 -13.37 5.54 1.91
C ILE A 213 -14.81 5.03 1.73
N ASP A 214 -15.80 5.89 1.94
CA ASP A 214 -17.23 5.53 1.86
C ASP A 214 -17.55 4.27 2.66
N ASP A 215 -17.02 4.16 3.89
CA ASP A 215 -17.14 3.03 4.81
C ASP A 215 -16.60 1.68 4.26
N LYS A 216 -15.92 1.70 3.10
CA LYS A 216 -15.21 0.53 2.55
C LYS A 216 -13.73 0.58 2.95
N SER A 217 -13.20 -0.53 3.43
CA SER A 217 -11.76 -0.65 3.68
C SER A 217 -10.97 -0.61 2.37
N VAL A 218 -10.03 0.33 2.26
CA VAL A 218 -9.20 0.53 1.07
C VAL A 218 -7.72 0.19 1.31
N GLY A 219 -7.40 -0.32 2.49
CA GLY A 219 -6.05 -0.80 2.80
C GLY A 219 -5.57 -0.46 4.21
N VAL A 220 -4.28 -0.61 4.42
CA VAL A 220 -3.61 -0.44 5.71
C VAL A 220 -2.74 0.81 5.70
N GLY A 221 -2.91 1.66 6.70
CA GLY A 221 -2.08 2.82 6.98
C GLY A 221 -0.82 2.47 7.79
N THR A 222 -0.57 3.24 8.84
CA THR A 222 0.58 3.04 9.73
C THR A 222 0.35 1.85 10.66
N VAL A 223 1.37 1.01 10.84
CA VAL A 223 1.43 0.03 11.93
C VAL A 223 2.00 0.72 13.15
N TRP A 224 1.23 0.77 14.24
CA TRP A 224 1.59 1.47 15.48
C TRP A 224 2.27 0.56 16.51
N GLY A 225 2.59 -0.63 16.12
CA GLY A 225 3.34 -1.59 16.89
C GLY A 225 2.76 -3.00 16.80
N SER A 226 3.58 -3.95 17.13
CA SER A 226 3.15 -5.34 17.12
C SER A 226 4.04 -6.22 17.99
N LYS A 227 3.46 -7.35 18.42
CA LYS A 227 4.13 -8.48 19.04
C LYS A 227 3.87 -9.71 18.18
N PHE A 228 4.88 -10.48 17.90
CA PHE A 228 4.78 -11.76 17.22
C PHE A 228 5.44 -12.84 18.08
N THR A 229 4.69 -13.89 18.40
CA THR A 229 5.23 -15.05 19.12
C THR A 229 5.42 -16.19 18.12
N HIS A 230 6.67 -16.59 17.88
CA HIS A 230 7.03 -17.64 16.94
C HIS A 230 7.96 -18.65 17.61
N ALA A 231 7.62 -19.94 17.52
CA ALA A 231 8.37 -21.03 18.14
C ALA A 231 8.63 -20.78 19.65
N GLY A 232 7.64 -20.25 20.37
CA GLY A 232 7.70 -19.96 21.81
C GLY A 232 8.53 -18.73 22.18
N LYS A 233 9.01 -17.96 21.19
CA LYS A 233 9.76 -16.72 21.42
C LYS A 233 8.99 -15.50 20.99
N ASP A 234 8.96 -14.49 21.86
CA ASP A 234 8.34 -13.19 21.59
C ASP A 234 9.30 -12.25 20.84
N TYR A 235 8.72 -11.58 19.83
CA TYR A 235 9.38 -10.55 19.03
C TYR A 235 8.50 -9.31 19.06
N TYR A 236 9.03 -8.20 19.57
CA TYR A 236 8.32 -6.94 19.65
C TYR A 236 8.80 -6.00 18.55
N ALA A 237 7.87 -5.26 17.96
CA ALA A 237 8.13 -4.16 17.05
C ALA A 237 7.54 -2.89 17.63
N ILE A 238 8.36 -2.11 18.32
CA ILE A 238 7.98 -0.88 19.01
C ILE A 238 8.21 0.28 18.05
N PRO A 239 7.17 1.04 17.69
CA PRO A 239 7.30 2.18 16.80
C PRO A 239 7.97 3.34 17.53
N PHE A 240 8.92 3.98 16.87
CA PHE A 240 9.57 5.18 17.38
C PHE A 240 10.09 6.02 16.23
N GLU A 241 9.92 7.34 16.34
CA GLU A 241 10.43 8.27 15.34
C GLU A 241 11.83 8.73 15.72
N GLN A 242 12.81 8.40 14.87
CA GLN A 242 14.18 8.84 15.06
C GLN A 242 14.70 9.52 13.78
N GLY A 243 15.14 10.76 13.92
CA GLY A 243 15.63 11.52 12.78
C GLY A 243 14.56 11.86 11.73
N GLY A 244 13.33 12.12 12.16
CA GLY A 244 12.19 12.45 11.29
C GLY A 244 11.62 11.26 10.52
N LYS A 245 11.96 10.03 10.96
CA LYS A 245 11.47 8.80 10.32
C LYS A 245 10.94 7.82 11.34
N LEU A 246 9.67 7.43 11.19
CA LEU A 246 9.08 6.32 11.94
C LEU A 246 9.75 5.01 11.50
N SER A 247 10.21 4.25 12.49
CA SER A 247 10.80 2.92 12.31
C SER A 247 10.42 2.03 13.48
N TYR A 248 10.92 0.80 13.51
CA TYR A 248 10.59 -0.17 14.57
C TYR A 248 11.86 -0.66 15.25
N TRP A 249 11.77 -0.81 16.58
CA TRP A 249 12.83 -1.30 17.44
C TRP A 249 12.32 -2.46 18.30
N ASP A 250 13.22 -3.34 18.64
CA ASP A 250 12.92 -4.40 19.61
C ASP A 250 12.93 -3.85 21.07
N GLU A 251 12.63 -4.69 22.01
CA GLU A 251 12.60 -4.33 23.45
C GLU A 251 13.93 -3.81 23.99
N SER A 252 15.05 -4.17 23.36
CA SER A 252 16.39 -3.69 23.74
C SER A 252 16.71 -2.32 23.15
N GLY A 253 15.85 -1.77 22.28
CA GLY A 253 16.10 -0.56 21.52
C GLY A 253 17.05 -0.79 20.32
N ALA A 254 17.23 -2.02 19.90
CA ALA A 254 17.93 -2.33 18.65
C ALA A 254 16.95 -2.24 17.46
N SER A 255 17.40 -1.64 16.35
CA SER A 255 16.57 -1.51 15.16
C SER A 255 16.10 -2.87 14.64
N MET A 256 14.81 -3.00 14.37
CA MET A 256 14.27 -4.15 13.65
C MET A 256 14.80 -4.22 12.22
N ARG A 257 15.18 -3.09 11.63
CA ARG A 257 15.86 -3.04 10.34
C ARG A 257 17.29 -3.57 10.49
N LYS A 258 17.60 -4.62 9.77
CA LYS A 258 18.93 -5.22 9.75
C LYS A 258 19.77 -4.67 8.59
N GLN A 259 21.06 -4.77 8.69
CA GLN A 259 21.99 -4.28 7.68
C GLN A 259 21.82 -4.97 6.30
N PHE A 260 21.40 -6.23 6.30
CA PHE A 260 21.20 -7.01 5.05
C PHE A 260 19.86 -7.71 5.02
N LEU A 261 19.17 -7.72 3.89
CA LEU A 261 17.99 -8.55 3.63
C LEU A 261 18.36 -10.04 3.50
N LYS A 262 17.55 -10.93 4.05
CA LYS A 262 17.76 -12.39 3.93
C LYS A 262 17.64 -12.85 2.47
N ALA A 263 16.74 -12.24 1.70
CA ALA A 263 16.55 -12.53 0.29
C ALA A 263 16.34 -11.23 -0.51
N PRO A 264 16.82 -11.17 -1.76
CA PRO A 264 16.70 -9.98 -2.59
C PRO A 264 15.37 -9.89 -3.36
N LEU A 265 14.42 -10.81 -3.16
CA LEU A 265 13.13 -10.85 -3.87
C LEU A 265 12.14 -11.72 -3.12
N LYS A 266 10.84 -11.55 -3.45
CA LYS A 266 9.81 -12.55 -3.13
C LYS A 266 9.96 -13.72 -4.10
N PHE A 267 10.11 -14.93 -3.58
CA PHE A 267 10.38 -16.13 -4.36
C PHE A 267 9.39 -17.24 -4.04
N THR A 268 9.24 -18.19 -4.97
CA THR A 268 8.41 -19.38 -4.75
C THR A 268 9.15 -20.48 -4.00
N ARG A 269 10.44 -20.65 -4.32
CA ARG A 269 11.30 -21.67 -3.66
C ARG A 269 12.78 -21.37 -3.90
N ILE A 270 13.63 -21.93 -3.05
CA ILE A 270 15.07 -22.01 -3.29
C ILE A 270 15.32 -23.26 -4.15
N SER A 271 15.78 -23.06 -5.38
CA SER A 271 16.07 -24.14 -6.32
C SER A 271 17.46 -24.72 -6.16
N SER A 272 18.44 -23.92 -5.69
CA SER A 272 19.81 -24.39 -5.39
C SER A 272 20.41 -23.59 -4.24
N LYS A 273 20.98 -24.25 -3.26
CA LYS A 273 21.66 -23.63 -2.11
C LYS A 273 23.12 -23.37 -2.41
N PHE A 274 23.72 -22.45 -1.64
CA PHE A 274 25.18 -22.26 -1.63
C PHE A 274 25.91 -23.55 -1.29
N ASN A 275 26.81 -23.98 -2.17
CA ASN A 275 27.66 -25.16 -1.97
C ASN A 275 29.01 -25.01 -2.68
N PRO A 276 30.06 -24.61 -1.97
CA PRO A 276 31.39 -24.41 -2.57
C PRO A 276 32.07 -25.72 -3.00
N ASN A 277 31.56 -26.87 -2.56
CA ASN A 277 32.10 -28.19 -2.86
C ASN A 277 31.14 -29.07 -3.67
N ARG A 278 30.16 -28.48 -4.37
CA ARG A 278 29.15 -29.23 -5.13
C ARG A 278 29.80 -30.13 -6.17
N LEU A 279 29.52 -31.42 -6.06
CA LEU A 279 29.90 -32.43 -7.07
C LEU A 279 28.83 -32.48 -8.15
N HIS A 280 29.21 -32.29 -9.41
CA HIS A 280 28.27 -32.41 -10.52
C HIS A 280 27.77 -33.86 -10.64
N PRO A 281 26.45 -34.12 -10.63
CA PRO A 281 25.94 -35.51 -10.52
C PRO A 281 26.32 -36.39 -11.72
N VAL A 282 26.44 -35.77 -12.90
CA VAL A 282 26.77 -36.52 -14.14
C VAL A 282 28.28 -36.60 -14.38
N TYR A 283 28.95 -35.43 -14.39
CA TYR A 283 30.36 -35.36 -14.77
C TYR A 283 31.31 -35.73 -13.64
N LYS A 284 30.81 -35.92 -12.40
CA LYS A 284 31.62 -36.27 -11.21
C LYS A 284 32.79 -35.28 -10.94
N VAL A 285 32.73 -34.09 -11.51
CA VAL A 285 33.69 -33.00 -11.26
C VAL A 285 33.13 -32.01 -10.26
N ARG A 286 34.02 -31.38 -9.48
CA ARG A 286 33.61 -30.33 -8.56
C ARG A 286 33.24 -29.06 -9.34
N ARG A 287 31.98 -28.66 -9.25
CA ARG A 287 31.45 -27.43 -9.83
C ARG A 287 30.76 -26.60 -8.74
N PRO A 288 31.52 -25.75 -8.05
CA PRO A 288 31.01 -24.95 -6.95
C PRO A 288 29.80 -24.14 -7.36
N HIS A 289 28.79 -24.03 -6.47
CA HIS A 289 27.73 -23.05 -6.56
C HIS A 289 27.95 -22.00 -5.47
N LEU A 290 28.43 -20.82 -5.86
CA LEU A 290 28.84 -19.73 -4.96
C LEU A 290 27.72 -18.73 -4.69
N GLY A 291 26.48 -19.14 -4.91
CA GLY A 291 25.26 -18.36 -4.71
C GLY A 291 24.11 -19.18 -4.18
N VAL A 292 22.95 -18.55 -4.13
CA VAL A 292 21.66 -19.18 -3.87
C VAL A 292 20.76 -18.87 -5.06
N ASP A 293 20.15 -19.89 -5.64
CA ASP A 293 19.21 -19.75 -6.75
C ASP A 293 17.78 -19.67 -6.23
N TYR A 294 17.12 -18.54 -6.48
CA TYR A 294 15.73 -18.30 -6.14
C TYR A 294 14.85 -18.46 -7.39
N ALA A 295 14.01 -19.49 -7.42
CA ALA A 295 13.04 -19.69 -8.49
C ALA A 295 11.91 -18.65 -8.35
N ALA A 296 11.73 -17.86 -9.41
CA ALA A 296 10.67 -16.86 -9.50
C ALA A 296 10.36 -16.57 -10.98
N PRO A 297 9.14 -16.14 -11.32
CA PRO A 297 8.77 -15.79 -12.69
C PRO A 297 9.66 -14.69 -13.27
N THR A 298 9.90 -14.73 -14.59
CA THR A 298 10.58 -13.64 -15.29
C THR A 298 9.82 -12.32 -15.07
N GLY A 299 10.56 -11.25 -14.75
CA GLY A 299 9.99 -9.95 -14.45
C GLY A 299 9.72 -9.70 -12.98
N THR A 300 9.88 -10.69 -12.09
CA THR A 300 9.80 -10.48 -10.64
C THR A 300 10.81 -9.43 -10.20
N PRO A 301 10.40 -8.39 -9.45
CA PRO A 301 11.30 -7.37 -8.95
C PRO A 301 12.37 -7.95 -8.04
N VAL A 302 13.62 -7.51 -8.25
CA VAL A 302 14.78 -7.82 -7.41
C VAL A 302 15.25 -6.56 -6.73
N VAL A 303 15.46 -6.62 -5.43
CA VAL A 303 15.81 -5.47 -4.59
C VAL A 303 17.25 -5.53 -4.09
N ALA A 304 17.81 -4.36 -3.79
CA ALA A 304 19.11 -4.27 -3.12
C ALA A 304 19.00 -4.85 -1.69
N ILE A 305 19.87 -5.80 -1.34
CA ILE A 305 19.87 -6.43 0.00
C ILE A 305 20.32 -5.49 1.12
N ALA A 306 21.01 -4.41 0.79
CA ALA A 306 21.50 -3.40 1.71
C ALA A 306 21.72 -2.10 0.96
N ASP A 307 21.88 -0.99 1.69
CA ASP A 307 22.37 0.26 1.12
C ASP A 307 23.72 0.01 0.43
N GLY A 308 23.94 0.62 -0.74
CA GLY A 308 25.16 0.37 -1.49
C GLY A 308 25.30 1.23 -2.74
N THR A 309 26.34 0.92 -3.50
CA THR A 309 26.63 1.57 -4.78
C THR A 309 26.80 0.53 -5.86
N VAL A 310 26.22 0.76 -7.02
CA VAL A 310 26.41 -0.10 -8.20
C VAL A 310 27.85 -0.01 -8.67
N THR A 311 28.55 -1.14 -8.70
CA THR A 311 29.95 -1.22 -9.14
C THR A 311 30.13 -1.81 -10.52
N ALA A 312 29.18 -2.64 -10.97
CA ALA A 312 29.23 -3.22 -12.31
C ALA A 312 27.82 -3.55 -12.84
N LYS A 313 27.66 -3.40 -14.15
CA LYS A 313 26.48 -3.74 -14.93
C LYS A 313 26.96 -4.21 -16.29
N TYR A 314 26.82 -5.50 -16.61
CA TYR A 314 27.43 -6.08 -17.81
C TYR A 314 26.77 -7.42 -18.19
N TRP A 315 27.08 -7.87 -19.41
CA TRP A 315 26.77 -9.22 -19.86
C TRP A 315 27.96 -10.16 -19.54
N ASP A 316 27.69 -11.21 -18.76
CA ASP A 316 28.68 -12.23 -18.44
C ASP A 316 28.62 -13.39 -19.46
N LYS A 317 29.66 -13.47 -20.29
CA LYS A 317 29.82 -14.53 -21.30
C LYS A 317 30.08 -15.91 -20.72
N ASN A 318 30.48 -16.00 -19.44
CA ASN A 318 30.77 -17.26 -18.74
C ASN A 318 29.51 -17.91 -18.13
N GLY A 319 28.35 -17.46 -18.54
CA GLY A 319 27.07 -18.08 -18.19
C GLY A 319 26.16 -17.25 -17.31
N GLY A 320 26.61 -16.15 -16.69
CA GLY A 320 25.79 -15.33 -15.80
C GLY A 320 24.74 -14.48 -16.52
N GLY A 321 24.85 -14.29 -17.86
CA GLY A 321 23.92 -13.45 -18.61
C GLY A 321 24.02 -11.98 -18.18
N ASN A 322 22.90 -11.30 -18.04
CA ASN A 322 22.87 -9.95 -17.48
C ASN A 322 23.20 -9.96 -15.98
N VAL A 323 24.21 -9.21 -15.60
CA VAL A 323 24.73 -9.17 -14.22
C VAL A 323 24.73 -7.75 -13.67
N LEU A 324 24.31 -7.60 -12.42
CA LEU A 324 24.45 -6.38 -11.63
C LEU A 324 25.27 -6.67 -10.37
N LYS A 325 26.20 -5.77 -10.02
CA LYS A 325 26.98 -5.88 -8.77
C LYS A 325 26.86 -4.62 -7.94
N LEU A 326 26.71 -4.81 -6.64
CA LEU A 326 26.68 -3.73 -5.64
C LEU A 326 27.83 -3.89 -4.65
N LYS A 327 28.40 -2.77 -4.25
CA LYS A 327 29.31 -2.67 -3.10
C LYS A 327 28.55 -2.10 -1.92
N HIS A 328 28.63 -2.78 -0.79
CA HIS A 328 28.03 -2.40 0.48
C HIS A 328 29.10 -1.98 1.49
N THR A 329 28.67 -1.59 2.68
CA THR A 329 29.58 -1.30 3.80
C THR A 329 30.29 -2.57 4.29
N ASN A 330 31.30 -2.41 5.14
CA ASN A 330 32.00 -3.49 5.82
C ASN A 330 32.57 -4.59 4.89
N GLY A 331 32.98 -4.21 3.66
CA GLY A 331 33.63 -5.12 2.70
C GLY A 331 32.72 -6.15 2.07
N TYR A 332 31.40 -5.95 2.13
CA TYR A 332 30.44 -6.80 1.42
C TYR A 332 30.21 -6.34 -0.01
N THR A 333 30.01 -7.29 -0.90
CA THR A 333 29.51 -7.07 -2.25
C THR A 333 28.43 -8.10 -2.57
N SER A 334 27.41 -7.71 -3.35
CA SER A 334 26.40 -8.61 -3.86
C SER A 334 26.40 -8.64 -5.37
N SER A 335 26.03 -9.79 -5.95
CA SER A 335 25.90 -9.99 -7.39
C SER A 335 24.56 -10.65 -7.70
N TYR A 336 23.93 -10.18 -8.74
CA TYR A 336 22.61 -10.58 -9.22
C TYR A 336 22.75 -11.01 -10.67
N LEU A 337 22.48 -12.27 -10.99
CA LEU A 337 22.74 -12.88 -12.30
C LEU A 337 21.42 -13.34 -12.95
N HIS A 338 21.51 -13.69 -14.23
CA HIS A 338 20.41 -14.18 -15.10
C HIS A 338 19.27 -13.18 -15.28
N LEU A 339 19.54 -11.86 -15.13
CA LEU A 339 18.54 -10.80 -15.13
C LEU A 339 17.87 -10.62 -16.49
N SER A 340 16.56 -10.30 -16.53
CA SER A 340 15.86 -9.92 -17.74
C SER A 340 16.14 -8.48 -18.13
N LYS A 341 16.12 -7.56 -17.15
CA LYS A 341 16.40 -6.14 -17.33
C LYS A 341 16.82 -5.48 -16.02
N TYR A 342 17.36 -4.28 -16.12
CA TYR A 342 17.68 -3.43 -14.99
C TYR A 342 16.55 -2.43 -14.72
N ALA A 343 16.38 -1.97 -13.50
CA ALA A 343 15.41 -0.94 -13.17
C ALA A 343 15.83 0.42 -13.75
N LYS A 344 14.84 1.30 -13.95
CA LYS A 344 15.07 2.66 -14.46
C LYS A 344 16.02 3.42 -13.50
N GLY A 345 17.02 4.11 -14.07
CA GLY A 345 17.99 4.91 -13.32
C GLY A 345 19.15 4.11 -12.69
N ILE A 346 19.22 2.79 -12.89
CA ILE A 346 20.32 1.96 -12.37
C ILE A 346 21.49 1.92 -13.37
N SER A 347 22.60 2.55 -12.97
CA SER A 347 23.87 2.59 -13.71
C SER A 347 25.06 2.46 -12.73
N VAL A 348 26.27 2.20 -13.25
CA VAL A 348 27.48 2.19 -12.43
C VAL A 348 27.65 3.54 -11.74
N GLY A 349 27.95 3.53 -10.44
CA GLY A 349 28.01 4.72 -9.60
C GLY A 349 26.69 5.09 -8.90
N THR A 350 25.54 4.55 -9.32
CA THR A 350 24.25 4.83 -8.67
C THR A 350 24.26 4.33 -7.22
N ARG A 351 23.90 5.20 -6.28
CA ARG A 351 23.60 4.81 -4.90
C ARG A 351 22.20 4.23 -4.82
N VAL A 352 22.03 3.14 -4.11
CA VAL A 352 20.77 2.45 -3.90
C VAL A 352 20.53 2.23 -2.42
N SER A 353 19.26 2.29 -2.03
CA SER A 353 18.84 1.98 -0.66
C SER A 353 18.41 0.52 -0.53
N GLN A 354 18.53 -0.04 0.66
CA GLN A 354 17.99 -1.36 0.98
C GLN A 354 16.50 -1.45 0.62
N GLY A 355 16.09 -2.54 -0.04
CA GLY A 355 14.72 -2.71 -0.50
C GLY A 355 14.37 -2.00 -1.81
N GLN A 356 15.25 -1.15 -2.33
CA GLN A 356 15.04 -0.51 -3.63
C GLN A 356 15.10 -1.53 -4.76
N THR A 357 14.10 -1.54 -5.66
CA THR A 357 14.14 -2.36 -6.89
C THR A 357 15.29 -1.92 -7.79
N ILE A 358 16.17 -2.85 -8.13
CA ILE A 358 17.39 -2.60 -8.91
C ILE A 358 17.41 -3.34 -10.25
N CYS A 359 16.70 -4.46 -10.34
CA CYS A 359 16.63 -5.28 -11.56
C CYS A 359 15.44 -6.24 -11.49
N TYR A 360 15.33 -7.13 -12.46
CA TYR A 360 14.21 -8.07 -12.56
C TYR A 360 14.72 -9.47 -12.92
N VAL A 361 14.10 -10.49 -12.34
CA VAL A 361 14.38 -11.90 -12.64
C VAL A 361 14.27 -12.18 -14.13
N GLY A 362 15.15 -13.00 -14.63
CA GLY A 362 15.16 -13.43 -16.02
C GLY A 362 15.55 -14.89 -16.19
N ASN A 363 16.03 -15.20 -17.40
CA ASN A 363 16.52 -16.50 -17.81
C ASN A 363 17.69 -16.31 -18.79
N THR A 364 18.48 -15.23 -18.61
CA THR A 364 19.59 -14.91 -19.51
C THR A 364 20.86 -15.69 -19.17
N GLY A 365 21.73 -15.90 -20.15
CA GLY A 365 22.96 -16.70 -19.96
C GLY A 365 22.69 -18.21 -19.92
N THR A 366 23.49 -18.96 -19.17
CA THR A 366 23.36 -20.42 -19.03
C THR A 366 22.42 -20.74 -17.89
N SER A 367 21.12 -20.72 -18.17
CA SER A 367 20.05 -20.95 -17.21
C SER A 367 19.06 -22.00 -17.77
N THR A 368 18.54 -22.86 -16.91
CA THR A 368 17.56 -23.91 -17.28
C THR A 368 16.11 -23.48 -17.10
N GLY A 369 15.88 -22.31 -16.50
CA GLY A 369 14.55 -21.75 -16.28
C GLY A 369 14.61 -20.45 -15.48
N PRO A 370 13.52 -19.69 -15.41
CA PRO A 370 13.52 -18.39 -14.72
C PRO A 370 13.93 -18.51 -13.25
N HIS A 371 15.01 -17.84 -12.88
CA HIS A 371 15.51 -17.75 -11.52
C HIS A 371 16.49 -16.57 -11.36
N LEU A 372 16.78 -16.22 -10.11
CA LEU A 372 17.88 -15.34 -9.74
C LEU A 372 18.99 -16.17 -9.10
N ASP A 373 20.21 -16.15 -9.68
CA ASP A 373 21.43 -16.57 -8.97
C ASP A 373 21.96 -15.36 -8.19
N PHE A 374 21.86 -15.46 -6.88
CA PHE A 374 22.22 -14.40 -5.96
C PHE A 374 23.48 -14.76 -5.17
N ARG A 375 24.50 -13.93 -5.24
CA ARG A 375 25.81 -14.17 -4.62
C ARG A 375 26.20 -13.05 -3.71
N VAL A 376 26.80 -13.39 -2.56
CA VAL A 376 27.39 -12.42 -1.64
C VAL A 376 28.86 -12.77 -1.38
N TYR A 377 29.67 -11.74 -1.31
CA TYR A 377 31.10 -11.84 -1.02
C TYR A 377 31.44 -10.95 0.17
N LYS A 378 32.32 -11.44 1.04
CA LYS A 378 32.93 -10.69 2.14
C LYS A 378 34.42 -10.58 1.87
N ASN A 379 34.94 -9.37 1.69
CA ASN A 379 36.33 -9.11 1.32
C ASN A 379 36.80 -9.97 0.13
N GLY A 380 35.95 -10.07 -0.90
CA GLY A 380 36.23 -10.87 -2.12
C GLY A 380 35.98 -12.37 -2.00
N LYS A 381 35.75 -12.92 -0.80
CA LYS A 381 35.47 -14.34 -0.58
C LYS A 381 33.98 -14.61 -0.62
N ALA A 382 33.55 -15.60 -1.45
CA ALA A 382 32.16 -16.00 -1.52
C ALA A 382 31.65 -16.50 -0.15
N THR A 383 30.49 -16.05 0.23
CA THR A 383 29.89 -16.30 1.54
C THR A 383 28.44 -16.76 1.33
N ASP A 384 28.02 -17.76 2.10
CA ASP A 384 26.63 -18.21 2.10
C ASP A 384 25.71 -17.04 2.56
N PRO A 385 24.80 -16.54 1.69
CA PRO A 385 23.92 -15.43 2.03
C PRO A 385 23.08 -15.69 3.28
N TRP A 386 22.69 -16.94 3.53
CA TRP A 386 21.88 -17.33 4.68
C TRP A 386 22.63 -17.38 6.01
N LYS A 387 23.96 -17.42 5.96
CA LYS A 387 24.83 -17.41 7.14
C LYS A 387 25.33 -16.01 7.51
N ILE A 388 24.96 -14.98 6.76
CA ILE A 388 25.36 -13.60 7.09
C ILE A 388 24.62 -13.19 8.36
N ARG A 389 25.38 -12.92 9.43
CA ARG A 389 24.86 -12.27 10.63
C ARG A 389 24.60 -10.79 10.30
N SER A 390 23.35 -10.43 10.18
CA SER A 390 22.96 -9.04 9.94
C SER A 390 22.74 -8.33 11.28
N ASN A 391 23.58 -7.37 11.57
CA ASN A 391 23.42 -6.52 12.75
C ASN A 391 22.28 -5.52 12.54
N PRO A 392 21.62 -5.03 13.62
CA PRO A 392 20.74 -3.87 13.54
C PRO A 392 21.44 -2.70 12.83
N VAL A 393 20.71 -1.93 12.05
CA VAL A 393 21.28 -0.77 11.33
C VAL A 393 21.77 0.27 12.32
N GLU A 394 20.96 0.57 13.31
CA GLU A 394 21.27 1.52 14.38
C GLU A 394 20.48 1.17 15.66
N PRO A 395 21.00 1.49 16.84
CA PRO A 395 20.22 1.47 18.08
C PRO A 395 19.45 2.79 18.25
N ILE A 396 18.56 2.82 19.24
CA ILE A 396 18.02 4.08 19.76
C ILE A 396 19.18 4.96 20.23
N LYS A 397 19.19 6.21 19.79
CA LYS A 397 20.20 7.20 20.21
C LYS A 397 20.06 7.52 21.69
N LYS A 398 21.18 7.73 22.38
CA LYS A 398 21.17 8.04 23.82
C LYS A 398 20.22 9.17 24.21
N ALA A 399 20.14 10.23 23.37
CA ALA A 399 19.23 11.34 23.58
C ALA A 399 17.74 10.98 23.56
N ASN A 400 17.39 9.87 22.91
CA ASN A 400 16.00 9.43 22.73
C ASN A 400 15.63 8.25 23.64
N THR A 401 16.57 7.79 24.51
CA THR A 401 16.39 6.57 25.32
C THR A 401 15.21 6.68 26.29
N ASP A 402 15.06 7.82 26.95
CA ASP A 402 14.01 8.02 27.96
C ASP A 402 12.62 8.08 27.31
N GLU A 403 12.51 8.76 26.17
CA GLU A 403 11.26 8.82 25.39
C GLU A 403 10.88 7.44 24.86
N PHE A 404 11.83 6.72 24.26
CA PHE A 404 11.61 5.34 23.82
C PHE A 404 11.19 4.42 24.95
N ASN A 405 11.84 4.50 26.12
CA ASN A 405 11.48 3.70 27.29
C ASN A 405 10.07 4.04 27.80
N THR A 406 9.65 5.29 27.70
CA THR A 406 8.30 5.72 28.04
C THR A 406 7.26 5.08 27.12
N ILE A 407 7.49 5.09 25.80
CA ILE A 407 6.62 4.45 24.81
C ILE A 407 6.57 2.93 25.04
N ARG A 408 7.73 2.31 25.27
CA ARG A 408 7.84 0.89 25.57
C ARG A 408 7.06 0.50 26.83
N ALA A 409 7.14 1.31 27.90
CA ALA A 409 6.50 1.03 29.18
C ALA A 409 4.98 1.27 29.18
N LYS A 410 4.50 2.29 28.44
CA LYS A 410 3.06 2.55 28.28
C LYS A 410 2.34 1.47 27.48
N GLY A 411 3.11 0.65 26.76
CA GLY A 411 2.54 -0.32 25.85
C GLY A 411 2.05 0.33 24.54
N TRP A 412 2.69 0.00 23.43
CA TRP A 412 2.27 0.40 22.07
C TRP A 412 0.88 -0.15 21.70
N ALA A 413 0.30 -0.99 22.54
CA ALA A 413 -0.96 -1.70 22.30
C ALA A 413 -2.17 -1.04 22.99
N GLU A 414 -1.99 0.09 23.67
CA GLU A 414 -3.08 0.86 24.30
C GLU A 414 -3.60 1.96 23.32
#